data_cca48dba6bed3c33a89204442a621c05
#
_entry.id   cca48dba6bed3c33a89204442a621c05
#
_cell.length_a   1.000
_cell.length_b   1.000
_cell.length_c   1.000
_cell.angle_alpha   90.00
_cell.angle_beta   90.00
_cell.angle_gamma   90.00
#
_symmetry.space_group_name_H-M   'P 1'
#
loop_
_entity.id
_entity.type
_entity.pdbx_description
1 polymer ?
#
loop_
_entity_poly.entity_id
_entity_poly.type
_entity_poly.pdbx_seq_one_letter_code
_entity_poly.pdbx_strand_id
1 'polypeptide(L)'
;LHVRSRRQRQMCIRDRTEGRYEIQVNQLDPRMRMPNCDKELTANLESPAQPLGRVTVKVRCEGASPWTVFVPAQVKLFREVVTTARPLKRAGIIEPEDVVLRERDISQNNQGYLTSVDQAIGQKLVRPMVADQLVTLAHLEQAEVVRKGDQVVISARSGTLNVRMPGEALSNGGMSEQIRVKNLNSQRVIKARITAPGQVEVAM
;
A
#
# COMPACT_ATOMS: atom_id res chain seq x y z
N LEU A 1 -19.00 35.12 -16.61
CA LEU A 1 -19.15 34.04 -15.63
C LEU A 1 -17.86 33.92 -14.84
N HIS A 2 -17.81 34.56 -13.65
CA HIS A 2 -16.68 34.38 -12.74
C HIS A 2 -16.74 33.01 -12.10
N VAL A 3 -16.01 32.06 -12.69
CA VAL A 3 -15.68 30.80 -12.07
C VAL A 3 -14.73 31.11 -10.91
N ARG A 4 -15.24 31.12 -9.69
CA ARG A 4 -14.40 31.21 -8.50
C ARG A 4 -13.32 30.14 -8.57
N SER A 5 -12.16 30.65 -8.56
CA SER A 5 -10.78 30.18 -8.61
C SER A 5 -10.56 28.67 -8.42
N ARG A 6 -9.74 28.10 -9.31
CA ARG A 6 -9.08 26.78 -9.24
C ARG A 6 -8.52 26.44 -7.84
N ARG A 7 -8.19 27.45 -7.01
CA ARG A 7 -7.64 27.28 -5.66
C ARG A 7 -8.64 26.69 -4.64
N GLN A 8 -9.93 27.01 -4.72
CA GLN A 8 -10.91 26.51 -3.72
C GLN A 8 -11.29 25.05 -3.95
N ARG A 9 -11.24 24.53 -5.19
CA ARG A 9 -11.49 23.11 -5.48
C ARG A 9 -10.33 22.21 -5.11
N GLN A 10 -9.09 22.71 -5.10
CA GLN A 10 -7.90 21.97 -4.67
C GLN A 10 -7.84 21.81 -3.14
N MET A 11 -8.47 22.71 -2.38
CA MET A 11 -8.35 22.72 -0.92
C MET A 11 -9.14 21.58 -0.24
N CYS A 12 -10.30 21.19 -0.78
CA CYS A 12 -11.10 20.10 -0.19
C CYS A 12 -10.55 18.67 -0.44
N ILE A 13 -9.65 18.53 -1.42
CA ILE A 13 -9.05 17.22 -1.76
C ILE A 13 -7.68 17.05 -1.08
N ARG A 14 -7.01 18.16 -0.72
CA ARG A 14 -5.65 18.14 -0.15
C ARG A 14 -5.57 17.56 1.27
N ASP A 15 -6.64 17.59 2.04
CA ASP A 15 -6.59 17.25 3.45
C ASP A 15 -6.75 15.75 3.77
N ARG A 16 -6.90 14.87 2.78
CA ARG A 16 -7.18 13.45 3.04
C ARG A 16 -6.15 12.43 2.56
N THR A 17 -5.24 12.82 1.66
CA THR A 17 -4.19 11.89 1.19
C THR A 17 -2.94 12.66 0.76
N GLU A 18 -1.78 12.27 1.27
CA GLU A 18 -0.50 12.78 0.80
C GLU A 18 -0.29 12.42 -0.67
N GLY A 19 0.02 13.40 -1.52
CA GLY A 19 0.28 13.20 -2.95
C GLY A 19 -0.16 14.37 -3.82
N ARG A 20 0.26 14.36 -5.08
CA ARG A 20 -0.06 15.38 -6.09
C ARG A 20 -1.20 14.91 -6.98
N TYR A 21 -2.27 15.69 -7.03
CA TYR A 21 -3.42 15.43 -7.89
C TYR A 21 -3.30 16.13 -9.22
N GLU A 22 -3.60 15.42 -10.31
CA GLU A 22 -3.78 15.97 -11.64
C GLU A 22 -5.20 15.64 -12.11
N ILE A 23 -5.98 16.69 -12.41
CA ILE A 23 -7.38 16.55 -12.79
C ILE A 23 -7.54 17.07 -14.23
N GLN A 24 -7.97 16.19 -15.11
CA GLN A 24 -8.34 16.51 -16.49
C GLN A 24 -9.85 16.36 -16.65
N VAL A 25 -10.51 17.47 -16.97
CA VAL A 25 -11.95 17.48 -17.24
C VAL A 25 -12.14 17.37 -18.75
N ASN A 26 -12.91 16.39 -19.17
CA ASN A 26 -13.26 16.24 -20.58
C ASN A 26 -14.19 17.38 -21.01
N GLN A 27 -13.99 17.87 -22.22
CA GLN A 27 -14.87 18.88 -22.79
C GLN A 27 -16.27 18.26 -23.02
N LEU A 28 -17.29 19.02 -22.65
CA LEU A 28 -18.66 18.70 -22.99
C LEU A 28 -18.90 18.92 -24.49
N ASP A 29 -19.87 18.22 -25.06
CA ASP A 29 -20.26 18.41 -26.45
C ASP A 29 -20.61 19.90 -26.69
N PRO A 30 -19.92 20.59 -27.61
CA PRO A 30 -20.17 22.01 -27.90
C PRO A 30 -21.58 22.30 -28.44
N ARG A 31 -22.30 21.26 -28.86
CA ARG A 31 -23.71 21.36 -29.28
C ARG A 31 -24.67 21.36 -28.09
N MET A 32 -24.21 20.97 -26.91
CA MET A 32 -25.03 20.98 -25.70
C MET A 32 -25.28 22.40 -25.25
N ARG A 33 -26.54 22.85 -25.39
CA ARG A 33 -27.00 24.16 -24.94
C ARG A 33 -27.82 23.98 -23.66
N MET A 34 -27.38 24.59 -22.60
CA MET A 34 -28.09 24.62 -21.32
C MET A 34 -28.51 26.07 -21.02
N PRO A 35 -29.71 26.28 -20.45
CA PRO A 35 -30.13 27.58 -20.01
C PRO A 35 -29.19 28.11 -18.92
N ASN A 36 -29.09 29.45 -18.82
CA ASN A 36 -28.34 30.07 -17.76
C ASN A 36 -28.94 29.69 -16.39
N CYS A 37 -28.09 29.38 -15.44
CA CYS A 37 -28.53 29.11 -14.09
C CYS A 37 -28.54 30.40 -13.27
N ASP A 38 -29.67 30.71 -12.68
CA ASP A 38 -29.89 31.87 -11.80
C ASP A 38 -29.50 31.57 -10.34
N LYS A 39 -29.14 30.32 -10.03
CA LYS A 39 -28.65 29.88 -8.70
C LYS A 39 -27.24 29.34 -8.80
N GLU A 40 -26.63 29.12 -7.64
CA GLU A 40 -25.32 28.46 -7.54
C GLU A 40 -25.42 27.01 -8.00
N LEU A 41 -24.46 26.58 -8.82
CA LEU A 41 -24.37 25.21 -9.31
C LEU A 41 -23.91 24.26 -8.20
N THR A 42 -24.60 23.15 -8.07
CA THR A 42 -24.17 22.04 -7.19
C THR A 42 -23.40 21.00 -8.00
N ALA A 43 -22.29 20.51 -7.45
CA ALA A 43 -21.47 19.48 -8.07
C ALA A 43 -21.21 18.35 -7.08
N ASN A 44 -21.61 17.15 -7.45
CA ASN A 44 -21.44 15.95 -6.65
C ASN A 44 -20.72 14.86 -7.45
N LEU A 45 -19.86 14.10 -6.79
CA LEU A 45 -19.24 12.93 -7.39
C LEU A 45 -20.29 11.81 -7.50
N GLU A 46 -20.58 11.37 -8.73
CA GLU A 46 -21.57 10.33 -8.98
C GLU A 46 -20.92 8.93 -8.93
N SER A 47 -19.73 8.80 -9.49
CA SER A 47 -19.00 7.54 -9.54
C SER A 47 -17.53 7.79 -9.90
N PRO A 48 -16.58 7.03 -9.36
CA PRO A 48 -16.69 6.11 -8.21
C PRO A 48 -16.76 6.87 -6.87
N ALA A 49 -17.02 6.19 -5.77
CA ALA A 49 -17.06 6.79 -4.44
C ALA A 49 -15.72 7.43 -4.02
N GLN A 50 -14.60 6.89 -4.52
CA GLN A 50 -13.29 7.51 -4.38
C GLN A 50 -12.95 8.32 -5.65
N PRO A 51 -12.50 9.56 -5.52
CA PRO A 51 -12.24 10.44 -6.66
C PRO A 51 -10.90 10.13 -7.34
N LEU A 52 -10.70 8.90 -7.78
CA LEU A 52 -9.48 8.44 -8.46
C LEU A 52 -9.81 7.73 -9.78
N GLY A 53 -8.95 7.86 -10.77
CA GLY A 53 -9.16 7.28 -12.09
C GLY A 53 -10.20 8.03 -12.90
N ARG A 54 -11.05 7.31 -13.60
CA ARG A 54 -12.18 7.88 -14.34
C ARG A 54 -13.32 8.19 -13.38
N VAL A 55 -13.72 9.44 -13.34
CA VAL A 55 -14.79 9.92 -12.45
C VAL A 55 -15.88 10.62 -13.25
N THR A 56 -17.11 10.57 -12.77
CA THR A 56 -18.22 11.33 -13.31
C THR A 56 -18.73 12.29 -12.25
N VAL A 57 -18.71 13.57 -12.58
CA VAL A 57 -19.22 14.63 -11.71
C VAL A 57 -20.60 15.04 -12.22
N LYS A 58 -21.60 14.90 -11.36
CA LYS A 58 -22.97 15.40 -11.62
C LYS A 58 -23.03 16.86 -11.24
N VAL A 59 -23.26 17.70 -12.22
CA VAL A 59 -23.47 19.14 -12.05
C VAL A 59 -24.94 19.46 -12.26
N ARG A 60 -25.54 20.18 -11.31
CA ARG A 60 -26.97 20.49 -11.30
C ARG A 60 -27.21 21.97 -11.09
N CYS A 61 -28.14 22.50 -11.84
CA CYS A 61 -28.79 23.78 -11.62
C CYS A 61 -30.16 23.54 -11.01
N GLU A 62 -30.46 24.19 -9.89
CA GLU A 62 -31.79 24.16 -9.22
C GLU A 62 -32.48 25.53 -9.29
N GLY A 63 -32.25 26.29 -10.39
CA GLY A 63 -32.87 27.55 -10.65
C GLY A 63 -34.24 27.45 -11.30
N ALA A 64 -34.71 28.57 -11.90
CA ALA A 64 -36.01 28.65 -12.58
C ALA A 64 -36.14 27.67 -13.76
N SER A 65 -35.04 27.34 -14.44
CA SER A 65 -34.95 26.32 -15.47
C SER A 65 -33.96 25.21 -15.02
N PRO A 66 -34.41 24.21 -14.29
CA PRO A 66 -33.51 23.21 -13.71
C PRO A 66 -32.95 22.28 -14.79
N TRP A 67 -31.66 21.96 -14.67
CA TRP A 67 -30.97 20.99 -15.53
C TRP A 67 -29.89 20.23 -14.78
N THR A 68 -29.51 19.07 -15.34
CA THR A 68 -28.43 18.25 -14.82
C THR A 68 -27.53 17.82 -15.96
N VAL A 69 -26.21 17.86 -15.73
CA VAL A 69 -25.22 17.39 -16.68
C VAL A 69 -24.20 16.50 -15.96
N PHE A 70 -23.75 15.48 -16.65
CA PHE A 70 -22.71 14.56 -16.17
C PHE A 70 -21.41 14.91 -16.88
N VAL A 71 -20.42 15.30 -16.10
CA VAL A 71 -19.11 15.74 -16.61
C VAL A 71 -18.10 14.64 -16.33
N PRO A 72 -17.61 13.93 -17.36
CA PRO A 72 -16.54 12.97 -17.18
C PRO A 72 -15.22 13.67 -16.94
N ALA A 73 -14.45 13.17 -15.99
CA ALA A 73 -13.10 13.66 -15.70
C ALA A 73 -12.16 12.49 -15.40
N GLN A 74 -10.87 12.73 -15.58
CA GLN A 74 -9.79 11.84 -15.20
C GLN A 74 -9.05 12.45 -14.01
N VAL A 75 -8.95 11.71 -12.91
CA VAL A 75 -8.19 12.12 -11.72
C VAL A 75 -7.02 11.17 -11.56
N LYS A 76 -5.80 11.72 -11.65
CA LYS A 76 -4.57 11.00 -11.35
C LYS A 76 -4.06 11.41 -9.98
N LEU A 77 -3.53 10.45 -9.24
CA LEU A 77 -2.84 10.68 -7.98
C LEU A 77 -1.41 10.21 -8.11
N PHE A 78 -0.49 11.16 -8.06
CA PHE A 78 0.94 10.89 -8.04
C PHE A 78 1.43 10.85 -6.59
N ARG A 79 2.13 9.79 -6.25
CA ARG A 79 2.72 9.59 -4.92
C ARG A 79 4.08 8.95 -5.04
N GLU A 80 4.96 9.27 -4.08
CA GLU A 80 6.22 8.54 -3.92
C GLU A 80 5.91 7.13 -3.42
N VAL A 81 6.32 6.15 -4.20
CA VAL A 81 6.08 4.73 -3.94
C VAL A 81 7.33 3.91 -4.28
N VAL A 82 7.44 2.77 -3.65
CA VAL A 82 8.57 1.87 -3.85
C VAL A 82 8.49 1.24 -5.23
N THR A 83 9.57 1.41 -6.01
CA THR A 83 9.78 0.78 -7.31
C THR A 83 11.09 0.01 -7.32
N THR A 84 11.20 -0.97 -8.21
CA THR A 84 12.44 -1.72 -8.41
C THR A 84 13.48 -0.84 -9.10
N ALA A 85 14.72 -0.81 -8.60
CA ALA A 85 15.84 -0.12 -9.23
C ALA A 85 16.45 -0.94 -10.37
N ARG A 86 16.40 -2.27 -10.28
CA ARG A 86 16.94 -3.24 -11.25
C ARG A 86 16.00 -4.42 -11.43
N PRO A 87 16.18 -5.26 -12.47
CA PRO A 87 15.40 -6.48 -12.59
C PRO A 87 15.68 -7.46 -11.44
N LEU A 88 14.62 -8.01 -10.87
CA LEU A 88 14.70 -8.91 -9.71
C LEU A 88 14.13 -10.28 -10.06
N LYS A 89 14.78 -11.35 -9.55
CA LYS A 89 14.36 -12.72 -9.79
C LYS A 89 13.31 -13.17 -8.78
N ARG A 90 12.48 -14.15 -9.19
CA ARG A 90 11.57 -14.83 -8.27
C ARG A 90 12.36 -15.46 -7.12
N ALA A 91 11.77 -15.45 -5.94
CA ALA A 91 12.33 -15.96 -4.67
C ALA A 91 13.60 -15.22 -4.19
N GLY A 92 14.00 -14.13 -4.86
CA GLY A 92 15.06 -13.23 -4.37
C GLY A 92 14.59 -12.45 -3.14
N ILE A 93 15.51 -12.24 -2.21
CA ILE A 93 15.30 -11.34 -1.06
C ILE A 93 15.65 -9.94 -1.55
N ILE A 94 14.79 -8.98 -1.22
CA ILE A 94 14.99 -7.57 -1.60
C ILE A 94 16.05 -6.94 -0.70
N GLU A 95 17.09 -6.40 -1.31
CA GLU A 95 18.17 -5.65 -0.67
C GLU A 95 17.91 -4.13 -0.80
N PRO A 96 18.56 -3.28 0.01
CA PRO A 96 18.35 -1.82 -0.06
C PRO A 96 18.60 -1.20 -1.44
N GLU A 97 19.54 -1.76 -2.21
CA GLU A 97 19.91 -1.31 -3.55
C GLU A 97 18.95 -1.77 -4.66
N ASP A 98 18.04 -2.70 -4.35
CA ASP A 98 17.05 -3.23 -5.28
C ASP A 98 15.85 -2.32 -5.48
N VAL A 99 15.60 -1.43 -4.54
CA VAL A 99 14.39 -0.62 -4.48
C VAL A 99 14.68 0.86 -4.27
N VAL A 100 13.82 1.70 -4.80
CA VAL A 100 13.93 3.15 -4.71
C VAL A 100 12.55 3.78 -4.66
N LEU A 101 12.40 4.91 -3.97
CA LEU A 101 11.19 5.72 -4.02
C LEU A 101 11.15 6.52 -5.31
N ARG A 102 10.02 6.44 -6.03
CA ARG A 102 9.74 7.25 -7.22
C ARG A 102 8.31 7.73 -7.22
N GLU A 103 8.09 8.93 -7.72
CA GLU A 103 6.72 9.44 -7.95
C GLU A 103 6.06 8.67 -9.09
N ARG A 104 4.92 8.03 -8.81
CA ARG A 104 4.14 7.24 -9.77
C ARG A 104 2.65 7.55 -9.66
N ASP A 105 1.96 7.45 -10.79
CA ASP A 105 0.50 7.49 -10.80
C ASP A 105 -0.06 6.20 -10.20
N ILE A 106 -0.73 6.33 -9.06
CA ILE A 106 -1.33 5.22 -8.32
C ILE A 106 -2.86 5.18 -8.44
N SER A 107 -3.45 6.04 -9.28
CA SER A 107 -4.90 6.18 -9.41
C SER A 107 -5.64 4.92 -9.87
N GLN A 108 -4.94 4.01 -10.55
CA GLN A 108 -5.49 2.74 -11.05
C GLN A 108 -4.98 1.52 -10.27
N ASN A 109 -4.19 1.74 -9.22
CA ASN A 109 -3.61 0.64 -8.46
C ASN A 109 -4.51 0.20 -7.30
N ASN A 110 -5.16 -0.96 -7.46
CA ASN A 110 -6.03 -1.56 -6.45
C ASN A 110 -5.33 -2.60 -5.56
N GLN A 111 -4.03 -2.88 -5.80
CA GLN A 111 -3.30 -3.97 -5.12
C GLN A 111 -2.51 -3.50 -3.88
N GLY A 112 -2.69 -2.24 -3.49
CA GLY A 112 -1.86 -1.61 -2.47
C GLY A 112 -0.46 -1.26 -2.98
N TYR A 113 0.24 -0.42 -2.27
CA TYR A 113 1.60 0.02 -2.61
C TYR A 113 2.38 0.32 -1.34
N LEU A 114 3.70 0.31 -1.44
CA LEU A 114 4.59 0.62 -0.35
C LEU A 114 5.06 2.07 -0.44
N THR A 115 5.10 2.77 0.69
CA THR A 115 5.51 4.17 0.80
C THR A 115 6.88 4.36 1.45
N SER A 116 7.46 3.27 1.99
CA SER A 116 8.82 3.24 2.53
C SER A 116 9.57 2.03 1.99
N VAL A 117 10.82 2.20 1.63
CA VAL A 117 11.70 1.10 1.17
C VAL A 117 11.88 0.03 2.25
N ASP A 118 11.87 0.42 3.53
CA ASP A 118 12.01 -0.50 4.66
C ASP A 118 10.90 -1.56 4.71
N GLN A 119 9.74 -1.27 4.13
CA GLN A 119 8.63 -2.23 4.03
C GLN A 119 8.92 -3.36 3.03
N ALA A 120 9.81 -3.13 2.07
CA ALA A 120 10.17 -4.09 1.05
C ALA A 120 11.47 -4.84 1.39
N ILE A 121 12.42 -4.18 2.06
CA ILE A 121 13.72 -4.75 2.39
C ILE A 121 13.55 -6.00 3.27
N GLY A 122 14.27 -7.07 2.92
CA GLY A 122 14.20 -8.35 3.62
C GLY A 122 12.98 -9.20 3.26
N GLN A 123 12.06 -8.69 2.43
CA GLN A 123 10.94 -9.47 1.90
C GLN A 123 11.41 -10.30 0.70
N LYS A 124 10.72 -11.42 0.47
CA LYS A 124 10.99 -12.32 -0.65
C LYS A 124 9.99 -12.08 -1.79
N LEU A 125 10.47 -12.12 -3.02
CA LEU A 125 9.63 -11.92 -4.20
C LEU A 125 8.87 -13.20 -4.60
N VAL A 126 7.56 -13.09 -4.73
CA VAL A 126 6.68 -14.17 -5.21
C VAL A 126 6.88 -14.43 -6.70
N ARG A 127 7.19 -13.38 -7.47
CA ARG A 127 7.39 -13.42 -8.94
C ARG A 127 8.53 -12.51 -9.39
N PRO A 128 9.13 -12.74 -10.57
CA PRO A 128 10.17 -11.85 -11.07
C PRO A 128 9.59 -10.47 -11.37
N MET A 129 10.40 -9.44 -11.21
CA MET A 129 10.05 -8.05 -11.51
C MET A 129 11.08 -7.42 -12.43
N VAL A 130 10.62 -6.58 -13.35
CA VAL A 130 11.50 -5.77 -14.21
C VAL A 130 11.92 -4.49 -13.49
N ALA A 131 12.95 -3.80 -13.98
CA ALA A 131 13.33 -2.50 -13.45
C ALA A 131 12.18 -1.49 -13.59
N ASP A 132 12.12 -0.55 -12.66
CA ASP A 132 11.13 0.54 -12.63
C ASP A 132 9.67 0.09 -12.44
N GLN A 133 9.46 -1.12 -11.95
CA GLN A 133 8.13 -1.66 -11.66
C GLN A 133 7.70 -1.31 -10.23
N LEU A 134 6.42 -0.94 -10.07
CA LEU A 134 5.82 -0.68 -8.76
C LEU A 134 5.81 -1.94 -7.89
N VAL A 135 6.36 -1.84 -6.69
CA VAL A 135 6.31 -2.92 -5.70
C VAL A 135 5.00 -2.82 -4.92
N THR A 136 4.20 -3.87 -5.00
CA THR A 136 2.94 -3.99 -4.26
C THR A 136 3.03 -5.11 -3.22
N LEU A 137 2.11 -5.10 -2.24
CA LEU A 137 2.04 -6.17 -1.25
C LEU A 137 1.85 -7.57 -1.88
N ALA A 138 1.17 -7.64 -3.03
CA ALA A 138 0.97 -8.90 -3.76
C ALA A 138 2.25 -9.46 -4.41
N HIS A 139 3.31 -8.67 -4.50
CA HIS A 139 4.62 -9.11 -4.99
C HIS A 139 5.50 -9.72 -3.91
N LEU A 140 5.15 -9.54 -2.65
CA LEU A 140 5.97 -9.82 -1.49
C LEU A 140 5.42 -10.98 -0.67
N GLU A 141 6.33 -11.79 -0.17
CA GLU A 141 6.08 -12.74 0.90
C GLU A 141 7.17 -12.58 1.96
N GLN A 142 6.83 -12.90 3.19
CA GLN A 142 7.81 -12.84 4.27
C GLN A 142 8.93 -13.84 4.04
N ALA A 143 10.18 -13.39 4.04
CA ALA A 143 11.31 -14.29 3.90
C ALA A 143 11.38 -15.24 5.11
N GLU A 144 11.56 -16.53 4.85
CA GLU A 144 11.82 -17.51 5.89
C GLU A 144 13.21 -17.24 6.48
N VAL A 145 13.27 -16.91 7.75
CA VAL A 145 14.52 -16.69 8.49
C VAL A 145 14.89 -17.86 9.40
N VAL A 146 13.94 -18.78 9.61
CA VAL A 146 14.15 -20.06 10.30
C VAL A 146 13.46 -21.15 9.50
N ARG A 147 14.16 -22.24 9.23
CA ARG A 147 13.65 -23.42 8.53
C ARG A 147 13.49 -24.60 9.48
N LYS A 148 12.59 -25.51 9.13
CA LYS A 148 12.44 -26.79 9.85
C LYS A 148 13.78 -27.56 9.86
N GLY A 149 14.19 -27.95 11.06
CA GLY A 149 15.48 -28.62 11.31
C GLY A 149 16.60 -27.66 11.74
N ASP A 150 16.40 -26.33 11.62
CA ASP A 150 17.41 -25.40 12.07
C ASP A 150 17.59 -25.42 13.59
N GLN A 151 18.84 -25.32 14.02
CA GLN A 151 19.14 -25.09 15.43
C GLN A 151 18.87 -23.62 15.77
N VAL A 152 18.11 -23.40 16.83
CA VAL A 152 17.70 -22.07 17.29
C VAL A 152 17.99 -21.91 18.78
N VAL A 153 18.19 -20.66 19.19
CA VAL A 153 18.31 -20.29 20.60
C VAL A 153 16.92 -19.87 21.09
N ILE A 154 16.38 -20.67 22.03
CA ILE A 154 15.13 -20.33 22.72
C ILE A 154 15.46 -19.36 23.85
N SER A 155 14.90 -18.18 23.85
CA SER A 155 14.98 -17.21 24.95
C SER A 155 13.64 -17.10 25.66
N ALA A 156 13.67 -17.04 26.98
CA ALA A 156 12.50 -16.77 27.81
C ALA A 156 12.85 -15.67 28.81
N ARG A 157 12.04 -14.62 28.88
CA ARG A 157 12.21 -13.51 29.82
C ARG A 157 11.10 -13.50 30.84
N SER A 158 11.47 -13.43 32.13
CA SER A 158 10.55 -13.22 33.23
C SER A 158 11.16 -12.21 34.20
N GLY A 159 10.67 -10.98 34.17
CA GLY A 159 11.25 -9.87 34.93
C GLY A 159 12.73 -9.66 34.58
N THR A 160 13.61 -9.82 35.58
CA THR A 160 15.06 -9.69 35.42
C THR A 160 15.76 -10.98 34.96
N LEU A 161 15.03 -12.10 34.93
CA LEU A 161 15.58 -13.39 34.53
C LEU A 161 15.50 -13.57 33.00
N ASN A 162 16.62 -13.86 32.37
CA ASN A 162 16.71 -14.23 30.97
C ASN A 162 17.38 -15.62 30.85
N VAL A 163 16.59 -16.60 30.39
CA VAL A 163 17.05 -17.96 30.20
C VAL A 163 17.20 -18.24 28.71
N ARG A 164 18.34 -18.87 28.35
CA ARG A 164 18.60 -19.29 26.96
C ARG A 164 18.82 -20.82 26.92
N MET A 165 18.18 -21.46 25.94
CA MET A 165 18.27 -22.91 25.77
C MET A 165 18.38 -23.28 24.29
N PRO A 166 19.11 -24.35 23.93
CA PRO A 166 19.15 -24.82 22.55
C PRO A 166 17.81 -25.47 22.16
N GLY A 167 17.40 -25.24 20.95
CA GLY A 167 16.20 -25.84 20.35
C GLY A 167 16.37 -26.18 18.88
N GLU A 168 15.42 -26.93 18.35
CA GLU A 168 15.31 -27.29 16.95
C GLU A 168 13.96 -26.80 16.42
N ALA A 169 13.95 -26.09 15.32
CA ALA A 169 12.73 -25.63 14.69
C ALA A 169 11.98 -26.79 14.01
N LEU A 170 10.70 -26.95 14.31
CA LEU A 170 9.85 -28.00 13.74
C LEU A 170 9.01 -27.48 12.55
N SER A 171 9.03 -26.19 12.28
CA SER A 171 8.37 -25.57 11.12
C SER A 171 9.18 -24.36 10.64
N ASN A 172 8.98 -24.00 9.36
CA ASN A 172 9.53 -22.79 8.80
C ASN A 172 8.81 -21.57 9.39
N GLY A 173 9.46 -20.41 9.35
CA GLY A 173 8.83 -19.14 9.70
C GLY A 173 9.68 -17.93 9.36
N GLY A 174 9.00 -16.80 9.16
CA GLY A 174 9.58 -15.47 8.95
C GLY A 174 9.74 -14.70 10.27
N MET A 175 10.26 -13.48 10.18
CA MET A 175 10.39 -12.58 11.33
C MET A 175 9.05 -12.34 12.02
N SER A 176 9.05 -12.34 13.36
CA SER A 176 7.86 -12.16 14.20
C SER A 176 6.79 -13.24 14.10
N GLU A 177 7.00 -14.27 13.30
CA GLU A 177 6.09 -15.41 13.19
C GLU A 177 6.24 -16.39 14.37
N GLN A 178 5.15 -17.04 14.75
CA GLN A 178 5.15 -18.04 15.81
C GLN A 178 5.32 -19.44 15.22
N ILE A 179 6.40 -20.13 15.60
CA ILE A 179 6.73 -21.48 15.14
C ILE A 179 6.75 -22.49 16.28
N ARG A 180 6.67 -23.76 15.92
CA ARG A 180 6.91 -24.87 16.87
C ARG A 180 8.40 -25.14 16.96
N VAL A 181 8.91 -25.19 18.17
CA VAL A 181 10.32 -25.47 18.46
C VAL A 181 10.43 -26.57 19.51
N LYS A 182 11.31 -27.53 19.29
CA LYS A 182 11.64 -28.59 20.25
C LYS A 182 12.82 -28.13 21.08
N ASN A 183 12.65 -28.03 22.38
CA ASN A 183 13.76 -27.79 23.30
C ASN A 183 14.63 -29.05 23.39
N LEU A 184 15.91 -28.95 23.07
CA LEU A 184 16.82 -30.08 23.00
C LEU A 184 17.16 -30.67 24.38
N ASN A 185 17.08 -29.87 25.45
CA ASN A 185 17.36 -30.34 26.81
C ASN A 185 16.16 -31.07 27.41
N SER A 186 14.96 -30.54 27.28
CA SER A 186 13.74 -31.09 27.89
C SER A 186 12.92 -31.97 26.95
N GLN A 187 13.28 -32.02 25.66
CA GLN A 187 12.56 -32.75 24.59
C GLN A 187 11.09 -32.26 24.39
N ARG A 188 10.68 -31.20 25.07
CA ARG A 188 9.32 -30.64 24.97
C ARG A 188 9.19 -29.73 23.74
N VAL A 189 8.02 -29.81 23.11
CA VAL A 189 7.66 -28.93 22.00
C VAL A 189 6.93 -27.72 22.57
N ILE A 190 7.41 -26.53 22.21
CA ILE A 190 6.87 -25.24 22.61
C ILE A 190 6.56 -24.40 21.38
N LYS A 191 5.69 -23.40 21.55
CA LYS A 191 5.48 -22.33 20.55
C LYS A 191 6.35 -21.15 20.93
N ALA A 192 7.12 -20.64 19.99
CA ALA A 192 7.98 -19.48 20.19
C ALA A 192 7.93 -18.56 18.99
N ARG A 193 8.12 -17.28 19.23
CA ARG A 193 8.12 -16.25 18.19
C ARG A 193 9.54 -15.99 17.70
N ILE A 194 9.74 -15.92 16.40
CA ILE A 194 11.04 -15.60 15.81
C ILE A 194 11.36 -14.14 16.05
N THR A 195 12.48 -13.83 16.70
CA THR A 195 12.95 -12.47 17.00
C THR A 195 14.15 -12.07 16.15
N ALA A 196 14.94 -13.04 15.68
CA ALA A 196 16.05 -12.87 14.75
C ALA A 196 16.37 -14.20 14.05
N PRO A 197 17.18 -14.23 13.00
CA PRO A 197 17.67 -15.47 12.41
C PRO A 197 18.30 -16.36 13.49
N GLY A 198 17.81 -17.60 13.62
CA GLY A 198 18.25 -18.54 14.64
C GLY A 198 17.86 -18.22 16.09
N GLN A 199 17.02 -17.21 16.33
CA GLN A 199 16.58 -16.82 17.67
C GLN A 199 15.07 -16.81 17.79
N VAL A 200 14.56 -17.42 18.85
CA VAL A 200 13.12 -17.48 19.13
C VAL A 200 12.86 -17.13 20.60
N GLU A 201 11.74 -16.46 20.86
CA GLU A 201 11.34 -16.05 22.20
C GLU A 201 9.99 -16.67 22.58
N VAL A 202 9.92 -17.18 23.80
CA VAL A 202 8.68 -17.70 24.38
C VAL A 202 8.03 -16.59 25.20
N ALA A 203 6.80 -16.26 24.84
CA ALA A 203 5.96 -15.41 25.70
C ALA A 203 5.50 -16.23 26.91
N MET A 204 5.80 -15.75 28.10
CA MET A 204 5.27 -16.28 29.36
C MET A 204 4.00 -15.56 29.75
#